data_b3f6a61d796dcb0da72dccf72f2070a8
#
_entry.id   b3f6a61d796dcb0da72dccf72f2070a8
#
_cell.length_a   1.000
_cell.length_b   1.000
_cell.length_c   1.000
_cell.angle_alpha   90.00
_cell.angle_beta   90.00
_cell.angle_gamma   90.00
#
_symmetry.space_group_name_H-M   'P 1'
#
loop_
_entity.id
_entity.type
_entity.pdbx_description
1 polymer ?
#
loop_
_entity_poly.entity_id
_entity_poly.type
_entity_poly.pdbx_seq_one_letter_code
_entity_poly.pdbx_strand_id
1 'polypeptide(L)'
;MGKRLKSFTLKMIGGANVATIIIMLLIGYSGNINPAEHPTIASVGLFFPIFLVINLLFLVFWILFYWRGALIPILGYIVAYVPVRTYIPFNYPSTPPEGAIKVLSFNVYNFAVADGGRGLDNGIVDYILNSGADIVCLQEAAMHVLDLEEVAPVLKKEYPHSIVYGADSNQDCLSIFTKYPILRAERIKYDSDSNLSLAYYLNIDGEEVLVVNNHFESNKLNQEDKDKFKSIVKGTMDNDSVRTESKLLLGKLSGAVKVRAPQVQKVADYIEKTRKERGISAIVCGDFNDTPISYSHKKLSENLTDCYVASGNGPGFSYHRAGMFVRIDNIFCSEEWQPYAAEVDDKITLSDHYPIICWLKRLSNPK
;
A
#
# COMPACT_ATOMS: atom_id res chain seq x y z
N MET A 1 -37.43 26.44 -28.89
CA MET A 1 -36.22 26.90 -28.17
C MET A 1 -35.73 25.88 -27.12
N GLY A 2 -36.60 25.32 -26.28
CA GLY A 2 -36.20 24.40 -25.21
C GLY A 2 -35.49 23.08 -25.64
N LYS A 3 -35.92 22.42 -26.75
CA LYS A 3 -35.30 21.17 -27.21
C LYS A 3 -33.85 21.35 -27.69
N ARG A 4 -33.54 22.47 -28.38
CA ARG A 4 -32.17 22.78 -28.84
C ARG A 4 -31.25 23.10 -27.66
N LEU A 5 -31.73 23.86 -26.67
CA LEU A 5 -30.99 24.18 -25.45
C LEU A 5 -30.69 22.90 -24.64
N LYS A 6 -31.70 22.04 -24.41
CA LYS A 6 -31.51 20.74 -23.74
C LYS A 6 -30.48 19.88 -24.47
N SER A 7 -30.53 19.77 -25.80
CA SER A 7 -29.55 19.01 -26.58
C SER A 7 -28.15 19.60 -26.46
N PHE A 8 -28.00 20.91 -26.46
CA PHE A 8 -26.70 21.58 -26.30
C PHE A 8 -26.13 21.33 -24.89
N THR A 9 -26.94 21.49 -23.85
CA THR A 9 -26.51 21.22 -22.46
C THR A 9 -26.06 19.77 -22.27
N LEU A 10 -26.81 18.79 -22.79
CA LEU A 10 -26.44 17.38 -22.69
C LEU A 10 -25.11 17.09 -23.43
N LYS A 11 -24.85 17.74 -24.58
CA LYS A 11 -23.57 17.59 -25.29
C LYS A 11 -22.39 18.20 -24.50
N MET A 12 -22.60 19.35 -23.84
CA MET A 12 -21.58 19.96 -22.98
C MET A 12 -21.24 19.05 -21.80
N ILE A 13 -22.26 18.52 -21.11
CA ILE A 13 -22.08 17.59 -19.99
C ILE A 13 -21.36 16.31 -20.47
N GLY A 14 -21.74 15.79 -21.64
CA GLY A 14 -21.08 14.63 -22.24
C GLY A 14 -19.60 14.92 -22.55
N GLY A 15 -19.27 16.09 -23.08
CA GLY A 15 -17.89 16.51 -23.31
C GLY A 15 -17.08 16.63 -22.01
N ALA A 16 -17.69 17.21 -20.96
CA ALA A 16 -17.04 17.28 -19.64
C ALA A 16 -16.78 15.89 -19.05
N ASN A 17 -17.77 14.97 -19.16
CA ASN A 17 -17.59 13.59 -18.70
C ASN A 17 -16.46 12.85 -19.47
N VAL A 18 -16.42 13.00 -20.81
CA VAL A 18 -15.31 12.43 -21.60
C VAL A 18 -13.96 12.99 -21.16
N ALA A 19 -13.86 14.28 -20.89
CA ALA A 19 -12.64 14.90 -20.41
C ALA A 19 -12.20 14.32 -19.05
N THR A 20 -13.14 14.14 -18.10
CA THR A 20 -12.83 13.53 -16.78
C THR A 20 -12.44 12.05 -16.91
N ILE A 21 -13.00 11.31 -17.86
CA ILE A 21 -12.58 9.93 -18.15
C ILE A 21 -11.14 9.90 -18.69
N ILE A 22 -10.80 10.79 -19.62
CA ILE A 22 -9.43 10.87 -20.15
C ILE A 22 -8.44 11.16 -19.02
N ILE A 23 -8.75 12.10 -18.13
CA ILE A 23 -7.89 12.40 -16.97
C ILE A 23 -7.80 11.17 -16.04
N MET A 24 -8.92 10.51 -15.75
CA MET A 24 -8.95 9.28 -14.95
C MET A 24 -8.04 8.19 -15.54
N LEU A 25 -8.04 8.00 -16.85
CA LEU A 25 -7.17 7.05 -17.55
C LEU A 25 -5.70 7.45 -17.46
N LEU A 26 -5.38 8.72 -17.72
CA LEU A 26 -3.99 9.21 -17.62
C LEU A 26 -3.44 9.01 -16.21
N ILE A 27 -4.23 9.32 -15.18
CA ILE A 27 -3.85 9.11 -13.78
C ILE A 27 -3.79 7.60 -13.47
N GLY A 28 -4.78 6.82 -13.87
CA GLY A 28 -4.86 5.38 -13.59
C GLY A 28 -3.70 4.56 -14.16
N TYR A 29 -3.12 5.04 -15.25
CA TYR A 29 -1.95 4.41 -15.87
C TYR A 29 -0.62 5.12 -15.61
N SER A 30 -0.59 6.13 -14.72
CA SER A 30 0.62 6.87 -14.36
C SER A 30 1.72 6.00 -13.75
N GLY A 31 1.37 4.87 -13.12
CA GLY A 31 2.33 3.89 -12.62
C GLY A 31 3.24 3.25 -13.70
N ASN A 32 2.89 3.38 -14.98
CA ASN A 32 3.77 2.95 -16.08
C ASN A 32 4.84 3.99 -16.45
N ILE A 33 4.81 5.17 -15.83
CA ILE A 33 5.72 6.28 -16.13
C ILE A 33 6.88 6.23 -15.15
N ASN A 34 8.10 6.21 -15.69
CA ASN A 34 9.31 6.18 -14.87
C ASN A 34 9.47 7.50 -14.10
N PRO A 35 9.46 7.49 -12.75
CA PRO A 35 9.63 8.71 -11.96
C PRO A 35 11.00 9.38 -12.09
N ALA A 36 12.03 8.65 -12.53
CA ALA A 36 13.35 9.24 -12.79
C ALA A 36 13.32 10.26 -13.94
N GLU A 37 12.43 10.03 -14.93
CA GLU A 37 12.28 10.89 -16.10
C GLU A 37 11.15 11.91 -15.93
N HIS A 38 10.01 11.48 -15.37
CA HIS A 38 8.79 12.28 -15.26
C HIS A 38 8.17 12.21 -13.85
N PRO A 39 8.88 12.68 -12.81
CA PRO A 39 8.43 12.49 -11.42
C PRO A 39 7.07 13.12 -11.11
N THR A 40 6.78 14.29 -11.70
CA THR A 40 5.49 14.98 -11.48
C THR A 40 4.32 14.18 -12.05
N ILE A 41 4.47 13.58 -13.23
CA ILE A 41 3.40 12.79 -13.84
C ILE A 41 3.26 11.44 -13.11
N ALA A 42 4.37 10.84 -12.69
CA ALA A 42 4.36 9.59 -11.94
C ALA A 42 3.70 9.74 -10.54
N SER A 43 3.70 10.95 -9.95
CA SER A 43 3.12 11.19 -8.61
C SER A 43 1.60 11.46 -8.61
N VAL A 44 0.94 11.58 -9.79
CA VAL A 44 -0.48 11.93 -9.85
C VAL A 44 -1.42 10.80 -9.43
N GLY A 45 -0.93 9.58 -9.24
CA GLY A 45 -1.73 8.41 -8.83
C GLY A 45 -2.56 8.64 -7.55
N LEU A 46 -2.10 9.53 -6.66
CA LEU A 46 -2.83 9.94 -5.45
C LEU A 46 -4.19 10.58 -5.77
N PHE A 47 -4.36 11.19 -6.93
CA PHE A 47 -5.60 11.84 -7.34
C PHE A 47 -6.61 10.88 -8.01
N PHE A 48 -6.24 9.62 -8.22
CA PHE A 48 -7.09 8.64 -8.89
C PHE A 48 -8.49 8.50 -8.28
N PRO A 49 -8.66 8.40 -6.93
CA PRO A 49 -9.97 8.25 -6.32
C PRO A 49 -10.90 9.45 -6.56
N ILE A 50 -10.35 10.65 -6.72
CA ILE A 50 -11.15 11.85 -7.02
C ILE A 50 -11.85 11.68 -8.37
N PHE A 51 -11.12 11.23 -9.40
CA PHE A 51 -11.68 11.02 -10.73
C PHE A 51 -12.58 9.77 -10.82
N LEU A 52 -12.36 8.77 -9.98
CA LEU A 52 -13.32 7.68 -9.79
C LEU A 52 -14.68 8.23 -9.30
N VAL A 53 -14.67 9.02 -8.23
CA VAL A 53 -15.90 9.59 -7.66
C VAL A 53 -16.58 10.55 -8.66
N ILE A 54 -15.84 11.42 -9.35
CA ILE A 54 -16.39 12.34 -10.35
C ILE A 54 -17.10 11.55 -11.47
N ASN A 55 -16.49 10.51 -12.00
CA ASN A 55 -17.10 9.70 -13.06
C ASN A 55 -18.29 8.87 -12.56
N LEU A 56 -18.28 8.44 -11.28
CA LEU A 56 -19.44 7.82 -10.65
C LEU A 56 -20.61 8.81 -10.53
N LEU A 57 -20.35 10.07 -10.17
CA LEU A 57 -21.37 11.12 -10.13
C LEU A 57 -21.93 11.40 -11.53
N PHE A 58 -21.11 11.40 -12.57
CA PHE A 58 -21.61 11.47 -13.95
C PHE A 58 -22.48 10.26 -14.31
N LEU A 59 -22.11 9.05 -13.90
CA LEU A 59 -22.93 7.86 -14.12
C LEU A 59 -24.31 8.00 -13.48
N VAL A 60 -24.36 8.40 -12.20
CA VAL A 60 -25.61 8.66 -11.48
C VAL A 60 -26.43 9.75 -12.17
N PHE A 61 -25.79 10.88 -12.55
CA PHE A 61 -26.46 11.96 -13.30
C PHE A 61 -27.09 11.44 -14.59
N TRP A 62 -26.37 10.67 -15.40
CA TRP A 62 -26.87 10.14 -16.65
C TRP A 62 -28.04 9.16 -16.45
N ILE A 63 -27.99 8.30 -15.47
CA ILE A 63 -29.08 7.36 -15.13
C ILE A 63 -30.37 8.14 -14.80
N LEU A 64 -30.23 9.20 -14.00
CA LEU A 64 -31.38 9.98 -13.54
C LEU A 64 -31.98 10.88 -14.62
N PHE A 65 -31.18 11.53 -15.46
CA PHE A 65 -31.63 12.58 -16.37
C PHE A 65 -31.66 12.19 -17.85
N TYR A 66 -30.77 11.27 -18.27
CA TYR A 66 -30.69 10.81 -19.66
C TYR A 66 -29.94 9.49 -19.77
N TRP A 67 -30.59 8.36 -19.48
CA TRP A 67 -30.01 7.03 -19.34
C TRP A 67 -29.07 6.61 -20.47
N ARG A 68 -29.32 7.05 -21.73
CA ARG A 68 -28.41 6.76 -22.88
C ARG A 68 -27.03 7.37 -22.71
N GLY A 69 -26.92 8.45 -21.95
CA GLY A 69 -25.65 9.08 -21.61
C GLY A 69 -24.80 8.24 -20.64
N ALA A 70 -25.42 7.31 -19.89
CA ALA A 70 -24.71 6.42 -18.97
C ALA A 70 -23.69 5.52 -19.67
N LEU A 71 -23.84 5.30 -20.98
CA LEU A 71 -22.86 4.56 -21.78
C LEU A 71 -21.46 5.22 -21.75
N ILE A 72 -21.40 6.56 -21.60
CA ILE A 72 -20.12 7.29 -21.58
C ILE A 72 -19.26 6.86 -20.37
N PRO A 73 -19.71 7.03 -19.10
CA PRO A 73 -18.91 6.62 -17.95
C PRO A 73 -18.79 5.10 -17.83
N ILE A 74 -19.77 4.29 -18.27
CA ILE A 74 -19.65 2.83 -18.30
C ILE A 74 -18.48 2.41 -19.18
N LEU A 75 -18.36 2.92 -20.40
CA LEU A 75 -17.22 2.65 -21.28
C LEU A 75 -15.92 3.15 -20.66
N GLY A 76 -15.94 4.33 -19.99
CA GLY A 76 -14.80 4.84 -19.24
C GLY A 76 -14.30 3.85 -18.18
N TYR A 77 -15.20 3.28 -17.38
CA TYR A 77 -14.84 2.27 -16.37
C TYR A 77 -14.38 0.95 -16.98
N ILE A 78 -14.95 0.53 -18.12
CA ILE A 78 -14.48 -0.68 -18.83
C ILE A 78 -13.03 -0.50 -19.30
N VAL A 79 -12.68 0.65 -19.88
CA VAL A 79 -11.31 0.93 -20.33
C VAL A 79 -10.37 1.11 -19.14
N ALA A 80 -10.86 1.69 -18.03
CA ALA A 80 -10.12 1.85 -16.79
C ALA A 80 -10.17 0.61 -15.88
N TYR A 81 -10.64 -0.54 -16.35
CA TYR A 81 -10.88 -1.73 -15.51
C TYR A 81 -9.66 -2.10 -14.67
N VAL A 82 -8.46 -2.13 -15.26
CA VAL A 82 -7.23 -2.52 -14.54
C VAL A 82 -6.94 -1.58 -13.38
N PRO A 83 -6.78 -0.26 -13.56
CA PRO A 83 -6.53 0.64 -12.42
C PRO A 83 -7.69 0.69 -11.42
N VAL A 84 -8.94 0.59 -11.88
CA VAL A 84 -10.10 0.54 -10.98
C VAL A 84 -10.05 -0.72 -10.11
N ARG A 85 -9.81 -1.88 -10.71
CA ARG A 85 -9.69 -3.17 -10.02
C ARG A 85 -8.50 -3.20 -9.05
N THR A 86 -7.39 -2.56 -9.42
CA THR A 86 -6.22 -2.43 -8.54
C THR A 86 -6.51 -1.54 -7.33
N TYR A 87 -7.25 -0.43 -7.54
CA TYR A 87 -7.56 0.52 -6.47
C TYR A 87 -8.69 0.04 -5.56
N ILE A 88 -9.78 -0.49 -6.13
CA ILE A 88 -10.95 -1.01 -5.42
C ILE A 88 -11.19 -2.46 -5.88
N PRO A 89 -10.43 -3.42 -5.35
CA PRO A 89 -10.67 -4.82 -5.67
C PRO A 89 -12.03 -5.28 -5.15
N PHE A 90 -12.60 -6.23 -5.87
CA PHE A 90 -13.81 -6.94 -5.49
C PHE A 90 -13.60 -8.44 -5.74
N ASN A 91 -13.64 -9.22 -4.67
CA ASN A 91 -13.46 -10.67 -4.68
C ASN A 91 -14.60 -11.35 -3.94
N TYR A 92 -14.91 -12.56 -4.34
CA TYR A 92 -15.79 -13.42 -3.54
C TYR A 92 -15.06 -13.80 -2.26
N PRO A 93 -15.73 -13.69 -1.07
CA PRO A 93 -15.14 -14.14 0.17
C PRO A 93 -14.68 -15.61 0.07
N SER A 94 -13.45 -15.87 0.47
CA SER A 94 -12.90 -17.23 0.48
C SER A 94 -12.29 -17.51 1.84
N THR A 95 -12.63 -18.66 2.41
CA THR A 95 -12.01 -19.11 3.67
C THR A 95 -10.61 -19.64 3.38
N PRO A 96 -9.59 -19.23 4.15
CA PRO A 96 -8.26 -19.78 4.02
C PRO A 96 -8.29 -21.30 4.22
N PRO A 97 -7.67 -22.10 3.33
CA PRO A 97 -7.64 -23.54 3.48
C PRO A 97 -6.70 -23.96 4.60
N GLU A 98 -6.86 -25.19 5.11
CA GLU A 98 -5.97 -25.76 6.10
C GLU A 98 -4.51 -25.74 5.63
N GLY A 99 -3.60 -25.39 6.55
CA GLY A 99 -2.17 -25.21 6.27
C GLY A 99 -1.85 -23.97 5.42
N ALA A 100 -2.76 -22.98 5.34
CA ALA A 100 -2.40 -21.65 4.89
C ALA A 100 -1.66 -20.91 6.01
N ILE A 101 -0.58 -20.21 5.66
CA ILE A 101 0.19 -19.39 6.61
C ILE A 101 -0.40 -17.97 6.66
N LYS A 102 -0.45 -17.38 7.85
CA LYS A 102 -0.94 -16.01 8.05
C LYS A 102 0.23 -15.04 8.11
N VAL A 103 0.26 -14.09 7.19
CA VAL A 103 1.25 -13.01 7.12
C VAL A 103 0.61 -11.70 7.54
N LEU A 104 1.28 -10.98 8.42
CA LEU A 104 0.89 -9.65 8.90
C LEU A 104 2.02 -8.67 8.60
N SER A 105 1.71 -7.53 7.99
CA SER A 105 2.62 -6.39 7.83
C SER A 105 2.02 -5.16 8.50
N PHE A 106 2.81 -4.45 9.32
CA PHE A 106 2.32 -3.34 10.10
C PHE A 106 3.40 -2.29 10.37
N ASN A 107 3.20 -1.06 9.90
CA ASN A 107 3.96 0.09 10.38
C ASN A 107 3.43 0.48 11.76
N VAL A 108 4.22 0.26 12.79
CA VAL A 108 3.79 0.37 14.20
C VAL A 108 4.04 1.76 14.82
N TYR A 109 4.52 2.72 14.02
CA TYR A 109 4.76 4.10 14.50
C TYR A 109 5.47 4.14 15.85
N ASN A 110 6.61 3.45 15.97
CA ASN A 110 7.37 3.28 17.21
C ASN A 110 6.50 2.77 18.38
N PHE A 111 5.58 1.83 18.09
CA PHE A 111 4.61 1.24 19.02
C PHE A 111 3.67 2.26 19.67
N ALA A 112 3.60 3.47 19.13
CA ALA A 112 2.77 4.56 19.67
C ALA A 112 2.88 4.72 21.20
N VAL A 113 4.08 4.57 21.76
CA VAL A 113 4.32 4.47 23.21
C VAL A 113 3.85 5.69 24.01
N ALA A 114 3.66 6.84 23.36
CA ALA A 114 3.11 8.02 24.01
C ALA A 114 1.65 7.83 24.45
N ASP A 115 0.88 7.02 23.70
CA ASP A 115 -0.54 6.78 23.89
C ASP A 115 -0.84 5.33 24.33
N GLY A 116 0.05 4.38 23.99
CA GLY A 116 -0.18 2.95 24.08
C GLY A 116 0.54 2.22 25.23
N GLY A 117 1.33 2.93 26.06
CA GLY A 117 2.16 2.26 27.08
C GLY A 117 3.46 1.65 26.51
N ARG A 118 4.27 1.03 27.40
CA ARG A 118 5.58 0.47 26.99
C ARG A 118 5.72 -1.03 27.28
N GLY A 119 4.84 -1.61 28.07
CA GLY A 119 4.84 -3.02 28.49
C GLY A 119 3.85 -3.86 27.70
N LEU A 120 3.36 -4.92 28.32
CA LEU A 120 2.31 -5.79 27.77
C LEU A 120 0.94 -5.10 27.69
N ASP A 121 0.78 -3.96 28.35
CA ASP A 121 -0.37 -3.07 28.22
C ASP A 121 -0.38 -2.28 26.91
N ASN A 122 0.72 -2.31 26.13
CA ASN A 122 0.76 -1.66 24.82
C ASN A 122 -0.17 -2.39 23.83
N GLY A 123 -1.21 -1.68 23.35
CA GLY A 123 -2.24 -2.30 22.51
C GLY A 123 -1.72 -2.79 21.16
N ILE A 124 -0.56 -2.27 20.63
CA ILE A 124 0.06 -2.80 19.41
C ILE A 124 0.76 -4.12 19.72
N VAL A 125 1.45 -4.23 20.87
CA VAL A 125 2.06 -5.47 21.32
C VAL A 125 0.98 -6.54 21.55
N ASP A 126 -0.09 -6.19 22.25
CA ASP A 126 -1.24 -7.09 22.48
C ASP A 126 -1.87 -7.55 21.16
N TYR A 127 -2.07 -6.63 20.22
CA TYR A 127 -2.60 -6.97 18.89
C TYR A 127 -1.69 -7.97 18.14
N ILE A 128 -0.38 -7.77 18.16
CA ILE A 128 0.59 -8.67 17.52
C ILE A 128 0.52 -10.06 18.14
N LEU A 129 0.51 -10.14 19.47
CA LEU A 129 0.45 -11.41 20.21
C LEU A 129 -0.86 -12.17 19.95
N ASN A 130 -1.98 -11.47 19.79
CA ASN A 130 -3.30 -12.06 19.56
C ASN A 130 -3.67 -12.20 18.08
N SER A 131 -2.81 -11.72 17.17
CA SER A 131 -3.09 -11.77 15.72
C SER A 131 -3.19 -13.18 15.16
N GLY A 132 -2.54 -14.16 15.80
CA GLY A 132 -2.41 -15.53 15.29
C GLY A 132 -1.59 -15.62 14.00
N ALA A 133 -0.81 -14.57 13.64
CA ALA A 133 0.03 -14.59 12.47
C ALA A 133 1.20 -15.58 12.61
N ASP A 134 1.65 -16.13 11.49
CA ASP A 134 2.83 -17.02 11.47
C ASP A 134 4.10 -16.24 11.12
N ILE A 135 3.93 -15.13 10.36
CA ILE A 135 4.99 -14.18 9.99
C ILE A 135 4.45 -12.77 10.24
N VAL A 136 5.18 -12.00 11.03
CA VAL A 136 4.90 -10.58 11.35
C VAL A 136 6.08 -9.74 10.89
N CYS A 137 5.85 -8.84 9.93
CA CYS A 137 6.82 -7.87 9.45
C CYS A 137 6.41 -6.47 9.93
N LEU A 138 7.29 -5.82 10.69
CA LEU A 138 7.02 -4.51 11.26
C LEU A 138 7.93 -3.45 10.64
N GLN A 139 7.39 -2.24 10.45
CA GLN A 139 8.10 -1.04 10.07
C GLN A 139 7.98 -0.01 11.20
N GLU A 140 8.95 0.90 11.29
CA GLU A 140 9.10 1.84 12.41
C GLU A 140 9.07 1.13 13.78
N ALA A 141 9.67 -0.05 13.85
CA ALA A 141 9.61 -0.94 15.01
C ALA A 141 10.80 -0.72 15.94
N ALA A 142 10.91 0.45 16.53
CA ALA A 142 11.96 0.81 17.47
C ALA A 142 11.78 0.08 18.81
N MET A 143 12.14 -1.20 18.87
CA MET A 143 11.93 -2.08 20.03
C MET A 143 12.50 -1.51 21.34
N HIS A 144 13.53 -0.67 21.28
CA HIS A 144 14.16 -0.07 22.47
C HIS A 144 13.26 0.93 23.22
N VAL A 145 12.13 1.36 22.63
CA VAL A 145 11.15 2.23 23.31
C VAL A 145 10.22 1.46 24.24
N LEU A 146 10.13 0.13 24.04
CA LEU A 146 9.34 -0.79 24.89
C LEU A 146 10.11 -1.23 26.13
N ASP A 147 9.38 -1.69 27.13
CA ASP A 147 9.94 -2.43 28.25
C ASP A 147 10.29 -3.86 27.79
N LEU A 148 11.55 -4.03 27.36
CA LEU A 148 12.01 -5.30 26.81
C LEU A 148 12.09 -6.43 27.86
N GLU A 149 12.23 -6.10 29.15
CA GLU A 149 12.25 -7.12 30.23
C GLU A 149 10.86 -7.80 30.31
N GLU A 150 9.80 -7.05 30.10
CA GLU A 150 8.44 -7.54 30.13
C GLU A 150 7.99 -8.13 28.78
N VAL A 151 8.24 -7.42 27.67
CA VAL A 151 7.67 -7.73 26.34
C VAL A 151 8.44 -8.83 25.61
N ALA A 152 9.77 -8.83 25.66
CA ALA A 152 10.58 -9.75 24.85
C ALA A 152 10.37 -11.23 25.19
N PRO A 153 10.21 -11.66 26.48
CA PRO A 153 9.96 -13.06 26.80
C PRO A 153 8.62 -13.58 26.22
N VAL A 154 7.59 -12.72 26.20
CA VAL A 154 6.26 -13.09 25.70
C VAL A 154 6.27 -13.15 24.18
N LEU A 155 6.87 -12.17 23.50
CA LEU A 155 7.06 -12.20 22.04
C LEU A 155 7.86 -13.44 21.62
N LYS A 156 8.94 -13.79 22.34
CA LYS A 156 9.77 -14.96 22.02
C LYS A 156 9.03 -16.28 22.22
N LYS A 157 8.07 -16.33 23.15
CA LYS A 157 7.24 -17.52 23.35
C LYS A 157 6.29 -17.75 22.18
N GLU A 158 5.68 -16.68 21.66
CA GLU A 158 4.75 -16.76 20.52
C GLU A 158 5.52 -16.88 19.19
N TYR A 159 6.61 -16.12 19.06
CA TYR A 159 7.47 -16.09 17.88
C TYR A 159 8.90 -16.49 18.27
N PRO A 160 9.24 -17.78 18.21
CA PRO A 160 10.57 -18.27 18.62
C PRO A 160 11.73 -17.67 17.85
N HIS A 161 11.47 -17.17 16.64
CA HIS A 161 12.47 -16.60 15.75
C HIS A 161 12.14 -15.14 15.45
N SER A 162 13.14 -14.26 15.62
CA SER A 162 12.98 -12.83 15.33
C SER A 162 14.30 -12.18 14.99
N ILE A 163 14.25 -11.14 14.18
CA ILE A 163 15.37 -10.22 13.91
C ILE A 163 14.83 -8.80 13.99
N VAL A 164 15.50 -7.96 14.78
CA VAL A 164 15.29 -6.52 14.88
C VAL A 164 16.50 -5.84 14.28
N TYR A 165 16.28 -4.95 13.32
CA TYR A 165 17.33 -4.23 12.61
C TYR A 165 17.13 -2.71 12.76
N GLY A 166 18.21 -1.96 12.92
CA GLY A 166 18.17 -0.49 12.97
C GLY A 166 18.11 0.10 14.38
N ALA A 167 18.04 -0.72 15.43
CA ALA A 167 17.89 -0.26 16.82
C ALA A 167 18.98 0.71 17.29
N ASP A 168 20.18 0.61 16.73
CA ASP A 168 21.37 1.42 17.13
C ASP A 168 21.73 2.50 16.10
N SER A 169 20.88 2.78 15.13
CA SER A 169 21.16 3.71 14.04
C SER A 169 20.08 4.81 13.95
N ASN A 170 20.45 5.94 13.35
CA ASN A 170 19.47 6.98 12.96
C ASN A 170 18.59 6.53 11.75
N GLN A 171 18.66 5.26 11.39
CA GLN A 171 17.86 4.66 10.32
C GLN A 171 16.59 4.09 10.90
N ASP A 172 15.62 3.84 10.02
CA ASP A 172 14.39 3.17 10.35
C ASP A 172 14.62 1.77 10.95
N CYS A 173 13.68 1.34 11.77
CA CYS A 173 13.71 0.05 12.43
C CYS A 173 12.75 -0.91 11.75
N LEU A 174 13.29 -1.98 11.16
CA LEU A 174 12.51 -3.09 10.63
C LEU A 174 12.66 -4.33 11.50
N SER A 175 11.55 -5.01 11.75
CA SER A 175 11.57 -6.25 12.52
C SER A 175 10.77 -7.34 11.82
N ILE A 176 11.21 -8.57 12.04
CA ILE A 176 10.43 -9.78 11.74
C ILE A 176 10.29 -10.61 12.99
N PHE A 177 9.06 -11.07 13.25
CA PHE A 177 8.75 -12.09 14.26
C PHE A 177 8.05 -13.24 13.54
N THR A 178 8.50 -14.47 13.77
CA THR A 178 7.98 -15.61 13.01
C THR A 178 8.07 -16.92 13.80
N LYS A 179 7.14 -17.83 13.49
CA LYS A 179 7.15 -19.21 14.01
C LYS A 179 8.16 -20.10 13.29
N TYR A 180 8.64 -19.66 12.12
CA TYR A 180 9.55 -20.42 11.27
C TYR A 180 11.02 -20.05 11.51
N PRO A 181 11.97 -21.01 11.42
CA PRO A 181 13.39 -20.73 11.54
C PRO A 181 13.88 -19.73 10.51
N ILE A 182 14.64 -18.73 10.95
CA ILE A 182 15.30 -17.76 10.08
C ILE A 182 16.71 -18.31 9.76
N LEU A 183 16.95 -18.66 8.51
CA LEU A 183 18.21 -19.21 8.05
C LEU A 183 19.28 -18.13 7.91
N ARG A 184 18.90 -16.98 7.39
CA ARG A 184 19.74 -15.79 7.25
C ARG A 184 18.91 -14.55 7.00
N ALA A 185 19.54 -13.38 7.17
CA ALA A 185 18.94 -12.09 6.80
C ALA A 185 20.02 -11.19 6.19
N GLU A 186 19.64 -10.34 5.26
CA GLU A 186 20.53 -9.36 4.66
C GLU A 186 19.78 -8.08 4.24
N ARG A 187 20.49 -6.95 4.28
CA ARG A 187 19.96 -5.67 3.83
C ARG A 187 20.05 -5.56 2.32
N ILE A 188 18.96 -5.20 1.66
CA ILE A 188 18.96 -4.80 0.25
C ILE A 188 19.48 -3.37 0.17
N LYS A 189 20.66 -3.18 -0.42
CA LYS A 189 21.35 -1.88 -0.41
C LYS A 189 20.83 -0.96 -1.51
N TYR A 190 20.39 0.22 -1.12
CA TYR A 190 20.04 1.34 -1.97
C TYR A 190 20.23 2.66 -1.21
N ASP A 191 20.22 3.79 -1.92
CA ASP A 191 20.35 5.11 -1.31
C ASP A 191 19.04 5.53 -0.67
N SER A 192 19.09 5.93 0.59
CA SER A 192 18.00 6.50 1.38
C SER A 192 18.55 7.26 2.57
N ASP A 193 17.83 8.29 3.02
CA ASP A 193 18.20 9.02 4.23
C ASP A 193 17.99 8.17 5.50
N SER A 194 16.90 7.42 5.57
CA SER A 194 16.54 6.61 6.75
C SER A 194 15.91 5.26 6.41
N ASN A 195 15.16 5.17 5.33
CA ASN A 195 14.36 3.99 4.98
C ASN A 195 15.23 2.82 4.46
N LEU A 196 14.74 1.60 4.61
CA LEU A 196 15.47 0.40 4.25
C LEU A 196 14.56 -0.77 3.87
N SER A 197 15.15 -1.80 3.25
CA SER A 197 14.51 -3.09 2.99
C SER A 197 15.40 -4.23 3.45
N LEU A 198 14.77 -5.25 4.06
CA LEU A 198 15.44 -6.44 4.56
C LEU A 198 14.89 -7.68 3.90
N ALA A 199 15.78 -8.54 3.49
CA ALA A 199 15.50 -9.87 2.98
C ALA A 199 15.79 -10.90 4.08
N TYR A 200 14.79 -11.71 4.43
CA TYR A 200 14.87 -12.81 5.35
C TYR A 200 14.65 -14.11 4.60
N TYR A 201 15.42 -15.12 4.92
CA TYR A 201 15.26 -16.45 4.35
C TYR A 201 14.74 -17.38 5.45
N LEU A 202 13.51 -17.80 5.30
CA LEU A 202 12.81 -18.65 6.27
C LEU A 202 12.81 -20.09 5.80
N ASN A 203 12.87 -21.01 6.75
CA ASN A 203 12.54 -22.42 6.50
C ASN A 203 11.06 -22.65 6.83
N ILE A 204 10.23 -22.73 5.81
CA ILE A 204 8.79 -23.01 5.95
C ILE A 204 8.55 -24.44 5.49
N ASP A 205 8.25 -25.35 6.42
CA ASP A 205 7.97 -26.76 6.17
C ASP A 205 9.07 -27.49 5.36
N GLY A 206 10.33 -27.16 5.63
CA GLY A 206 11.48 -27.74 4.94
C GLY A 206 11.94 -27.02 3.68
N GLU A 207 11.23 -25.99 3.26
CA GLU A 207 11.53 -25.21 2.06
C GLU A 207 12.02 -23.82 2.41
N GLU A 208 13.05 -23.36 1.69
CA GLU A 208 13.55 -21.99 1.83
C GLU A 208 12.58 -21.00 1.13
N VAL A 209 12.14 -19.98 1.85
CA VAL A 209 11.24 -18.92 1.38
C VAL A 209 11.89 -17.57 1.62
N LEU A 210 11.93 -16.73 0.59
CA LEU A 210 12.38 -15.34 0.70
C LEU A 210 11.22 -14.47 1.24
N VAL A 211 11.41 -13.83 2.39
CA VAL A 211 10.50 -12.80 2.91
C VAL A 211 11.20 -11.46 2.85
N VAL A 212 10.62 -10.48 2.16
CA VAL A 212 11.18 -9.12 2.07
C VAL A 212 10.26 -8.15 2.78
N ASN A 213 10.79 -7.49 3.82
CA ASN A 213 10.13 -6.42 4.54
C ASN A 213 10.68 -5.07 4.07
N ASN A 214 9.81 -4.20 3.60
CA ASN A 214 10.16 -2.93 3.01
C ASN A 214 9.58 -1.76 3.81
N HIS A 215 10.39 -0.72 3.96
CA HIS A 215 9.90 0.62 4.23
C HIS A 215 10.58 1.55 3.24
N PHE A 216 9.87 1.89 2.15
CA PHE A 216 10.41 2.77 1.11
C PHE A 216 10.33 4.23 1.51
N GLU A 217 11.13 5.07 0.84
CA GLU A 217 11.22 6.51 1.10
C GLU A 217 9.86 7.15 1.28
N SER A 218 9.69 7.86 2.39
CA SER A 218 8.44 8.53 2.74
C SER A 218 8.18 9.75 1.87
N ASN A 219 6.93 10.20 1.81
CA ASN A 219 6.56 11.42 1.09
C ASN A 219 7.02 12.70 1.80
N LYS A 220 7.60 12.61 3.01
CA LYS A 220 8.11 13.73 3.83
C LYS A 220 7.08 14.86 4.01
N LEU A 221 5.79 14.50 4.04
CA LEU A 221 4.71 15.44 4.33
C LEU A 221 4.62 15.64 5.84
N ASN A 222 4.91 16.86 6.29
CA ASN A 222 4.73 17.22 7.69
C ASN A 222 3.26 17.50 8.03
N GLN A 223 2.94 17.78 9.32
CA GLN A 223 1.56 18.01 9.74
C GLN A 223 0.94 19.22 9.03
N GLU A 224 1.71 20.30 8.80
CA GLU A 224 1.24 21.48 8.08
C GLU A 224 0.85 21.16 6.63
N ASP A 225 1.64 20.35 5.94
CA ASP A 225 1.33 19.88 4.57
C ASP A 225 0.01 19.09 4.53
N LYS A 226 -0.19 18.21 5.52
CA LYS A 226 -1.40 17.39 5.65
C LYS A 226 -2.63 18.26 5.93
N ASP A 227 -2.50 19.28 6.78
CA ASP A 227 -3.57 20.22 7.10
C ASP A 227 -3.91 21.11 5.90
N LYS A 228 -2.92 21.55 5.14
CA LYS A 228 -3.11 22.26 3.86
C LYS A 228 -3.85 21.39 2.83
N PHE A 229 -3.42 20.15 2.66
CA PHE A 229 -4.12 19.20 1.79
C PHE A 229 -5.59 19.04 2.19
N LYS A 230 -5.85 18.84 3.47
CA LYS A 230 -7.21 18.74 4.02
C LYS A 230 -8.05 20.00 3.74
N SER A 231 -7.45 21.18 3.85
CA SER A 231 -8.12 22.45 3.59
C SER A 231 -8.43 22.63 2.10
N ILE A 232 -7.53 22.19 1.22
CA ILE A 232 -7.78 22.16 -0.24
C ILE A 232 -8.97 21.25 -0.56
N VAL A 233 -8.96 20.01 -0.05
CA VAL A 233 -10.03 19.04 -0.29
C VAL A 233 -11.39 19.51 0.24
N LYS A 234 -11.40 20.18 1.39
CA LYS A 234 -12.63 20.76 1.98
C LYS A 234 -13.11 22.04 1.29
N GLY A 235 -12.33 22.63 0.37
CA GLY A 235 -12.67 23.89 -0.28
C GLY A 235 -12.68 25.09 0.67
N THR A 236 -11.92 25.05 1.78
CA THR A 236 -11.84 26.12 2.78
C THR A 236 -10.71 27.11 2.52
N MET A 237 -9.91 26.87 1.51
CA MET A 237 -8.77 27.71 1.11
C MET A 237 -9.14 28.57 -0.12
N ASP A 238 -8.62 29.80 -0.18
CA ASP A 238 -8.80 30.67 -1.35
C ASP A 238 -8.04 30.14 -2.58
N ASN A 239 -8.47 30.56 -3.78
CA ASN A 239 -7.95 30.03 -5.05
C ASN A 239 -6.44 30.25 -5.26
N ASP A 240 -5.89 31.37 -4.82
CA ASP A 240 -4.47 31.67 -5.01
C ASP A 240 -3.60 30.81 -4.08
N SER A 241 -4.05 30.64 -2.85
CA SER A 241 -3.45 29.73 -1.87
C SER A 241 -3.55 28.28 -2.32
N VAL A 242 -4.71 27.83 -2.83
CA VAL A 242 -4.88 26.48 -3.41
C VAL A 242 -3.85 26.20 -4.49
N ARG A 243 -3.65 27.16 -5.43
CA ARG A 243 -2.68 27.00 -6.52
C ARG A 243 -1.25 26.86 -6.00
N THR A 244 -0.87 27.70 -5.05
CA THR A 244 0.48 27.74 -4.49
C THR A 244 0.78 26.48 -3.69
N GLU A 245 -0.12 26.10 -2.77
CA GLU A 245 0.06 24.95 -1.89
C GLU A 245 -0.02 23.63 -2.67
N SER A 246 -0.92 23.51 -3.64
CA SER A 246 -0.97 22.34 -4.52
C SER A 246 0.34 22.13 -5.29
N LYS A 247 0.99 23.21 -5.75
CA LYS A 247 2.28 23.13 -6.42
C LYS A 247 3.40 22.69 -5.49
N LEU A 248 3.40 23.17 -4.23
CA LEU A 248 4.38 22.77 -3.21
C LEU A 248 4.21 21.31 -2.84
N LEU A 249 2.97 20.88 -2.55
CA LEU A 249 2.65 19.47 -2.24
C LEU A 249 3.04 18.54 -3.38
N LEU A 250 2.70 18.90 -4.62
CA LEU A 250 3.08 18.12 -5.80
C LEU A 250 4.60 18.07 -5.98
N GLY A 251 5.32 19.15 -5.65
CA GLY A 251 6.78 19.18 -5.63
C GLY A 251 7.38 18.19 -4.65
N LYS A 252 6.86 18.12 -3.41
CA LYS A 252 7.28 17.13 -2.39
C LYS A 252 7.02 15.70 -2.83
N LEU A 253 5.81 15.42 -3.31
CA LEU A 253 5.43 14.10 -3.83
C LEU A 253 6.34 13.68 -4.99
N SER A 254 6.60 14.60 -5.94
CA SER A 254 7.49 14.34 -7.08
C SER A 254 8.93 14.06 -6.63
N GLY A 255 9.41 14.77 -5.61
CA GLY A 255 10.72 14.50 -4.99
C GLY A 255 10.79 13.11 -4.39
N ALA A 256 9.77 12.72 -3.62
CA ALA A 256 9.72 11.42 -2.96
C ALA A 256 9.67 10.25 -3.96
N VAL A 257 8.82 10.29 -4.98
CA VAL A 257 8.72 9.20 -5.97
C VAL A 257 10.01 9.06 -6.79
N LYS A 258 10.74 10.17 -7.02
CA LYS A 258 12.05 10.13 -7.69
C LYS A 258 13.10 9.37 -6.89
N VAL A 259 13.10 9.51 -5.57
CA VAL A 259 14.00 8.78 -4.66
C VAL A 259 13.55 7.33 -4.51
N ARG A 260 12.24 7.09 -4.39
CA ARG A 260 11.65 5.77 -4.17
C ARG A 260 11.80 4.83 -5.37
N ALA A 261 11.68 5.33 -6.59
CA ALA A 261 11.72 4.50 -7.80
C ALA A 261 12.99 3.62 -7.91
N PRO A 262 14.23 4.14 -7.74
CA PRO A 262 15.42 3.30 -7.74
C PRO A 262 15.47 2.31 -6.55
N GLN A 263 14.88 2.63 -5.40
CA GLN A 263 14.79 1.72 -4.26
C GLN A 263 13.94 0.50 -4.63
N VAL A 264 12.75 0.73 -5.17
CA VAL A 264 11.83 -0.33 -5.63
C VAL A 264 12.45 -1.15 -6.75
N GLN A 265 13.14 -0.52 -7.71
CA GLN A 265 13.85 -1.24 -8.77
C GLN A 265 14.91 -2.19 -8.19
N LYS A 266 15.73 -1.72 -7.23
CA LYS A 266 16.74 -2.55 -6.56
C LYS A 266 16.13 -3.74 -5.83
N VAL A 267 14.99 -3.53 -5.15
CA VAL A 267 14.28 -4.61 -4.45
C VAL A 267 13.68 -5.61 -5.45
N ALA A 268 13.04 -5.14 -6.52
CA ALA A 268 12.49 -6.01 -7.56
C ALA A 268 13.59 -6.86 -8.23
N ASP A 269 14.71 -6.24 -8.61
CA ASP A 269 15.87 -6.92 -9.21
C ASP A 269 16.47 -7.97 -8.25
N TYR A 270 16.56 -7.63 -6.95
CA TYR A 270 17.05 -8.54 -5.92
C TYR A 270 16.16 -9.77 -5.78
N ILE A 271 14.84 -9.57 -5.73
CA ILE A 271 13.86 -10.64 -5.62
C ILE A 271 13.92 -11.56 -6.85
N GLU A 272 13.88 -10.97 -8.05
CA GLU A 272 13.93 -11.73 -9.31
C GLU A 272 15.22 -12.55 -9.42
N LYS A 273 16.37 -11.92 -9.17
CA LYS A 273 17.68 -12.57 -9.18
C LYS A 273 17.72 -13.73 -8.19
N THR A 274 17.31 -13.48 -6.94
CA THR A 274 17.36 -14.49 -5.86
C THR A 274 16.46 -15.67 -6.17
N ARG A 275 15.23 -15.42 -6.62
CA ARG A 275 14.29 -16.49 -7.03
C ARG A 275 14.85 -17.33 -8.17
N LYS A 276 15.41 -16.68 -9.19
CA LYS A 276 15.99 -17.36 -10.36
C LYS A 276 17.20 -18.19 -10.01
N GLU A 277 18.11 -17.66 -9.18
CA GLU A 277 19.37 -18.34 -8.81
C GLU A 277 19.14 -19.49 -7.82
N ARG A 278 18.17 -19.38 -6.94
CA ARG A 278 17.94 -20.34 -5.84
C ARG A 278 16.72 -21.23 -6.02
N GLY A 279 15.83 -20.93 -6.95
CA GLY A 279 14.58 -21.68 -7.15
C GLY A 279 13.62 -21.58 -5.97
N ILE A 280 13.58 -20.43 -5.27
CA ILE A 280 12.76 -20.24 -4.05
C ILE A 280 11.59 -19.31 -4.29
N SER A 281 10.52 -19.52 -3.54
CA SER A 281 9.35 -18.64 -3.54
C SER A 281 9.60 -17.36 -2.72
N ALA A 282 8.78 -16.34 -2.95
CA ALA A 282 8.91 -15.06 -2.26
C ALA A 282 7.59 -14.55 -1.70
N ILE A 283 7.67 -13.89 -0.54
CA ILE A 283 6.63 -13.07 0.09
C ILE A 283 7.25 -11.69 0.30
N VAL A 284 6.57 -10.64 -0.15
CA VAL A 284 7.09 -9.27 -0.08
C VAL A 284 6.04 -8.40 0.56
N CYS A 285 6.40 -7.69 1.61
CA CYS A 285 5.45 -6.84 2.32
C CYS A 285 6.10 -5.53 2.79
N GLY A 286 5.30 -4.66 3.37
CA GLY A 286 5.76 -3.45 4.03
C GLY A 286 5.02 -2.19 3.63
N ASP A 287 5.49 -1.08 4.18
CA ASP A 287 5.06 0.26 3.85
C ASP A 287 5.78 0.75 2.58
N PHE A 288 5.03 0.88 1.50
CA PHE A 288 5.58 1.34 0.22
C PHE A 288 5.57 2.86 0.11
N ASN A 289 4.91 3.56 1.03
CA ASN A 289 4.72 5.01 0.99
C ASN A 289 4.13 5.52 -0.34
N ASP A 290 3.47 4.62 -1.08
CA ASP A 290 2.95 4.89 -2.42
C ASP A 290 1.63 4.16 -2.66
N THR A 291 0.76 4.73 -3.50
CA THR A 291 -0.58 4.20 -3.75
C THR A 291 -0.56 2.97 -4.66
N PRO A 292 -1.67 2.19 -4.75
CA PRO A 292 -1.77 1.10 -5.71
C PRO A 292 -1.66 1.54 -7.19
N ILE A 293 -1.84 2.85 -7.46
CA ILE A 293 -1.72 3.45 -8.78
C ILE A 293 -0.36 4.15 -8.92
N SER A 294 0.71 3.49 -8.50
CA SER A 294 2.05 4.06 -8.51
C SER A 294 3.04 3.20 -9.30
N TYR A 295 4.18 3.79 -9.62
CA TYR A 295 5.30 3.07 -10.19
C TYR A 295 5.81 1.96 -9.24
N SER A 296 5.88 2.24 -7.94
CA SER A 296 6.34 1.31 -6.93
C SER A 296 5.51 0.04 -6.89
N HIS A 297 4.19 0.20 -6.84
CA HIS A 297 3.26 -0.92 -6.87
C HIS A 297 3.31 -1.66 -8.21
N LYS A 298 3.29 -0.93 -9.33
CA LYS A 298 3.34 -1.51 -10.67
C LYS A 298 4.60 -2.34 -10.89
N LYS A 299 5.77 -1.84 -10.43
CA LYS A 299 7.05 -2.52 -10.61
C LYS A 299 7.10 -3.88 -9.91
N LEU A 300 6.62 -3.96 -8.67
CA LEU A 300 6.55 -5.24 -7.94
C LEU A 300 5.47 -6.17 -8.51
N SER A 301 4.36 -5.62 -9.01
CA SER A 301 3.29 -6.40 -9.65
C SER A 301 3.67 -7.02 -11.01
N GLU A 302 4.84 -6.69 -11.58
CA GLU A 302 5.29 -7.29 -12.85
C GLU A 302 5.58 -8.79 -12.71
N ASN A 303 6.10 -9.21 -11.55
CA ASN A 303 6.54 -10.58 -11.29
C ASN A 303 5.93 -11.19 -10.01
N LEU A 304 5.06 -10.45 -9.32
CA LEU A 304 4.43 -10.87 -8.07
C LEU A 304 2.92 -10.57 -8.11
N THR A 305 2.16 -11.37 -7.39
CA THR A 305 0.73 -11.18 -7.19
C THR A 305 0.48 -10.26 -6.00
N ASP A 306 -0.22 -9.13 -6.19
CA ASP A 306 -0.76 -8.34 -5.08
C ASP A 306 -1.85 -9.14 -4.37
N CYS A 307 -1.60 -9.52 -3.12
CA CYS A 307 -2.51 -10.34 -2.32
C CYS A 307 -3.84 -9.62 -2.03
N TYR A 308 -3.79 -8.30 -1.82
CA TYR A 308 -5.01 -7.53 -1.57
C TYR A 308 -5.87 -7.41 -2.82
N VAL A 309 -5.28 -7.16 -3.98
CA VAL A 309 -6.02 -7.15 -5.25
C VAL A 309 -6.58 -8.53 -5.57
N ALA A 310 -5.85 -9.60 -5.25
CA ALA A 310 -6.26 -10.97 -5.57
C ALA A 310 -7.34 -11.53 -4.65
N SER A 311 -7.40 -11.12 -3.36
CA SER A 311 -8.29 -11.73 -2.37
C SER A 311 -8.95 -10.78 -1.37
N GLY A 312 -8.60 -9.49 -1.39
CA GLY A 312 -9.22 -8.45 -0.57
C GLY A 312 -10.41 -7.77 -1.23
N ASN A 313 -11.07 -6.87 -0.51
CA ASN A 313 -12.25 -6.13 -0.96
C ASN A 313 -12.21 -4.65 -0.56
N GLY A 314 -12.70 -3.79 -1.46
CA GLY A 314 -12.76 -2.36 -1.22
C GLY A 314 -11.39 -1.66 -1.38
N PRO A 315 -11.28 -0.36 -1.00
CA PRO A 315 -10.04 0.40 -1.18
C PRO A 315 -8.91 -0.02 -0.24
N GLY A 316 -9.20 -0.61 0.93
CA GLY A 316 -8.23 -1.11 1.88
C GLY A 316 -7.28 -0.02 2.40
N PHE A 317 -7.83 1.09 2.89
CA PHE A 317 -7.03 2.19 3.39
C PHE A 317 -6.20 1.75 4.59
N SER A 318 -4.89 1.66 4.41
CA SER A 318 -3.96 1.29 5.47
C SER A 318 -3.40 2.50 6.22
N TYR A 319 -3.28 3.66 5.58
CA TYR A 319 -2.94 4.94 6.22
C TYR A 319 -4.18 5.79 6.45
N HIS A 320 -4.33 6.39 7.65
CA HIS A 320 -5.59 7.05 8.03
C HIS A 320 -5.42 8.38 8.81
N ARG A 321 -4.24 9.00 8.79
CA ARG A 321 -4.03 10.29 9.51
C ARG A 321 -4.37 11.52 8.68
N ALA A 322 -4.75 12.58 9.39
CA ALA A 322 -5.00 13.92 8.86
C ALA A 322 -6.03 14.00 7.71
N GLY A 323 -6.96 13.02 7.64
CA GLY A 323 -7.97 12.97 6.58
C GLY A 323 -7.44 12.45 5.24
N MET A 324 -6.23 11.91 5.21
CA MET A 324 -5.67 11.15 4.10
C MET A 324 -5.97 9.67 4.33
N PHE A 325 -6.75 9.08 3.43
CA PHE A 325 -7.09 7.65 3.46
C PHE A 325 -6.55 7.02 2.20
N VAL A 326 -5.45 6.26 2.35
CA VAL A 326 -4.75 5.62 1.22
C VAL A 326 -4.25 4.24 1.62
N ARG A 327 -4.21 3.30 0.67
CA ARG A 327 -3.51 2.03 0.84
C ARG A 327 -2.07 2.22 0.41
N ILE A 328 -1.14 2.16 1.34
CA ILE A 328 0.31 2.26 1.09
C ILE A 328 1.07 1.06 1.63
N ASP A 329 0.44 0.28 2.50
CA ASP A 329 0.95 -1.00 2.98
C ASP A 329 0.46 -2.13 2.07
N ASN A 330 1.35 -3.06 1.73
CA ASN A 330 1.06 -4.10 0.75
C ASN A 330 1.67 -5.44 1.16
N ILE A 331 1.04 -6.53 0.70
CA ILE A 331 1.60 -7.89 0.72
C ILE A 331 1.52 -8.42 -0.71
N PHE A 332 2.65 -8.89 -1.22
CA PHE A 332 2.76 -9.57 -2.50
C PHE A 332 3.30 -10.98 -2.29
N CYS A 333 2.97 -11.88 -3.19
CA CYS A 333 3.53 -13.21 -3.20
C CYS A 333 3.91 -13.65 -4.64
N SER A 334 4.87 -14.55 -4.72
CA SER A 334 5.23 -15.18 -5.98
C SER A 334 4.22 -16.27 -6.37
N GLU A 335 4.29 -16.74 -7.60
CA GLU A 335 3.32 -17.65 -8.21
C GLU A 335 3.14 -19.01 -7.50
N GLU A 336 4.09 -19.36 -6.62
CA GLU A 336 4.00 -20.56 -5.80
C GLU A 336 2.98 -20.44 -4.65
N TRP A 337 2.46 -19.23 -4.42
CA TRP A 337 1.52 -18.96 -3.35
C TRP A 337 0.17 -18.49 -3.89
N GLN A 338 -0.90 -19.00 -3.32
CA GLN A 338 -2.26 -18.51 -3.56
C GLN A 338 -2.71 -17.68 -2.35
N PRO A 339 -3.03 -16.37 -2.54
CA PRO A 339 -3.55 -15.52 -1.47
C PRO A 339 -5.03 -15.76 -1.20
N TYR A 340 -5.42 -15.64 0.08
CA TYR A 340 -6.78 -15.75 0.59
C TYR A 340 -7.05 -14.66 1.62
N ALA A 341 -8.28 -14.16 1.64
CA ALA A 341 -8.84 -13.29 2.67
C ALA A 341 -7.90 -12.12 3.08
N ALA A 342 -7.27 -11.48 2.08
CA ALA A 342 -6.46 -10.30 2.38
C ALA A 342 -7.35 -9.17 2.90
N GLU A 343 -6.94 -8.56 4.01
CA GLU A 343 -7.68 -7.50 4.67
C GLU A 343 -6.75 -6.44 5.27
N VAL A 344 -7.27 -5.25 5.43
CA VAL A 344 -6.71 -4.21 6.28
C VAL A 344 -7.57 -4.17 7.54
N ASP A 345 -6.98 -4.45 8.69
CA ASP A 345 -7.71 -4.53 9.97
C ASP A 345 -7.74 -3.17 10.66
N ASP A 346 -8.85 -2.46 10.54
CA ASP A 346 -9.07 -1.12 11.08
C ASP A 346 -9.50 -1.08 12.56
N LYS A 347 -9.43 -2.21 13.27
CA LYS A 347 -9.80 -2.29 14.69
C LYS A 347 -8.75 -1.69 15.60
N ILE A 348 -7.48 -1.68 15.20
CA ILE A 348 -6.41 -1.04 15.95
C ILE A 348 -6.07 0.34 15.38
N THR A 349 -6.22 1.39 16.20
CA THR A 349 -6.09 2.79 15.79
C THR A 349 -4.94 3.53 16.46
N LEU A 350 -4.07 2.82 17.18
CA LEU A 350 -2.94 3.42 17.90
C LEU A 350 -1.84 3.92 16.96
N SER A 351 -1.52 3.17 15.91
CA SER A 351 -0.64 3.63 14.83
C SER A 351 -1.40 4.56 13.88
N ASP A 352 -0.70 5.31 13.06
CA ASP A 352 -1.28 6.02 11.91
C ASP A 352 -1.45 5.12 10.67
N HIS A 353 -1.03 3.87 10.78
CA HIS A 353 -1.34 2.81 9.85
C HIS A 353 -2.24 1.76 10.49
N TYR A 354 -3.01 1.07 9.64
CA TYR A 354 -3.69 -0.18 9.98
C TYR A 354 -2.86 -1.36 9.46
N PRO A 355 -2.78 -2.47 10.19
CA PRO A 355 -2.10 -3.67 9.71
C PRO A 355 -2.79 -4.24 8.47
N ILE A 356 -2.00 -4.73 7.53
CA ILE A 356 -2.47 -5.55 6.42
C ILE A 356 -2.16 -7.02 6.69
N ILE A 357 -3.13 -7.88 6.43
CA ILE A 357 -3.08 -9.30 6.71
C ILE A 357 -3.43 -10.08 5.44
N CYS A 358 -2.79 -11.22 5.23
CA CYS A 358 -3.16 -12.16 4.18
C CYS A 358 -2.82 -13.59 4.59
N TRP A 359 -3.65 -14.55 4.20
CA TRP A 359 -3.33 -15.96 4.29
C TRP A 359 -2.80 -16.45 2.96
N LEU A 360 -1.69 -17.17 2.99
CA LEU A 360 -1.00 -17.69 1.82
C LEU A 360 -0.98 -19.22 1.87
N LYS A 361 -1.53 -19.86 0.85
CA LYS A 361 -1.44 -21.32 0.69
C LYS A 361 -0.44 -21.65 -0.41
N ARG A 362 0.53 -22.48 -0.09
CA ARG A 362 1.48 -22.97 -1.08
C ARG A 362 0.79 -23.92 -2.06
N LEU A 363 1.05 -23.73 -3.34
CA LEU A 363 0.54 -24.57 -4.41
C LEU A 363 1.42 -25.82 -4.58
N SER A 364 0.78 -26.98 -4.71
CA SER A 364 1.49 -28.26 -4.91
C SER A 364 2.17 -28.33 -6.30
N ASN A 365 1.66 -27.58 -7.29
CA ASN A 365 2.24 -27.42 -8.62
C ASN A 365 2.03 -25.96 -9.03
N PRO A 366 3.06 -25.10 -8.96
CA PRO A 366 2.96 -23.73 -9.50
C PRO A 366 2.73 -23.81 -11.03
N LYS A 367 1.90 -22.90 -11.52
CA LYS A 367 1.50 -22.83 -12.95
C LYS A 367 2.62 -22.31 -13.82
#